data_34e93686f5e1003a8d72e13ffbce31b9
#
_entry.id   34e93686f5e1003a8d72e13ffbce31b9
#
_cell.length_a   1.000
_cell.length_b   1.000
_cell.length_c   1.000
_cell.angle_alpha   90.00
_cell.angle_beta   90.00
_cell.angle_gamma   90.00
#
_symmetry.space_group_name_H-M   'P 1'
#
loop_
_entity.id
_entity.type
_entity.pdbx_description
1 polymer ?
#
loop_
_entity_poly.entity_id
_entity_poly.type
_entity_poly.pdbx_seq_one_letter_code
_entity_poly.pdbx_strand_id
1 'polypeptide(L)'
;ASVFAEMLAFRQLVDSQTNAESRRLLLAGKVEDMLNTVVRQIAFHNFETELHQARAKAELTADEISDIWMETQRAALGPAIKTGDDYRPIWGYVPHFIHTPFYVYAYAFGDCLVNALWQKYQLAQASKTDHLFIENYKNLLKAGGTERYDVALQHFDLDASKPAFWSLGLDMISGMIDELEGLK
;
A
#
# COMPACT_ATOMS: atom_id res chain seq x y z
N ALA A 1 -4.56 -4.59 12.08
CA ALA A 1 -4.28 -4.07 13.45
C ALA A 1 -2.86 -3.54 13.58
N SER A 2 -1.81 -4.32 13.22
CA SER A 2 -0.41 -3.88 13.44
C SER A 2 -0.07 -2.61 12.65
N VAL A 3 -0.39 -2.52 11.37
CA VAL A 3 -0.10 -1.34 10.53
C VAL A 3 -0.82 -0.08 11.03
N PHE A 4 -2.05 -0.21 11.55
CA PHE A 4 -2.75 0.94 12.16
C PHE A 4 -2.06 1.40 13.47
N ALA A 5 -1.66 0.46 14.32
CA ALA A 5 -0.91 0.78 15.53
C ALA A 5 0.47 1.39 15.23
N GLU A 6 1.14 0.88 14.20
CA GLU A 6 2.38 1.44 13.68
C GLU A 6 2.19 2.90 13.23
N MET A 7 1.10 3.20 12.52
CA MET A 7 0.79 4.56 12.08
C MET A 7 0.56 5.51 13.26
N LEU A 8 -0.14 5.06 14.31
CA LEU A 8 -0.30 5.84 15.54
C LEU A 8 1.06 6.18 16.18
N ALA A 9 1.91 5.16 16.34
CA ALA A 9 3.24 5.34 16.92
C ALA A 9 4.13 6.22 16.03
N PHE A 10 4.09 6.01 14.71
CA PHE A 10 4.85 6.80 13.74
C PHE A 10 4.48 8.29 13.80
N ARG A 11 3.18 8.63 13.78
CA ARG A 11 2.74 10.03 13.88
C ARG A 11 3.15 10.67 15.19
N GLN A 12 3.02 9.97 16.31
CA GLN A 12 3.49 10.46 17.61
C GLN A 12 5.01 10.70 17.60
N LEU A 13 5.77 9.80 16.97
CA LEU A 13 7.22 9.94 16.86
C LEU A 13 7.58 11.16 16.01
N VAL A 14 6.95 11.36 14.84
CA VAL A 14 7.18 12.52 13.98
C VAL A 14 6.84 13.83 14.71
N ASP A 15 5.70 13.87 15.41
CA ASP A 15 5.25 15.07 16.14
C ASP A 15 6.16 15.41 17.33
N SER A 16 6.83 14.42 17.91
CA SER A 16 7.80 14.63 19.00
C SER A 16 9.15 15.17 18.53
N GLN A 17 9.44 15.13 17.23
CA GLN A 17 10.70 15.63 16.70
C GLN A 17 10.74 17.16 16.69
N THR A 18 11.74 17.73 17.36
CA THR A 18 12.02 19.17 17.34
C THR A 18 12.99 19.56 16.22
N ASN A 19 13.71 18.59 15.65
CA ASN A 19 14.68 18.77 14.58
C ASN A 19 14.04 18.45 13.22
N ALA A 20 14.03 19.41 12.29
CA ALA A 20 13.45 19.27 10.96
C ALA A 20 14.12 18.15 10.13
N GLU A 21 15.44 17.96 10.26
CA GLU A 21 16.14 16.88 9.56
C GLU A 21 15.70 15.49 10.04
N SER A 22 15.60 15.29 11.36
CA SER A 22 15.11 14.04 11.94
C SER A 22 13.66 13.75 11.49
N ARG A 23 12.81 14.79 11.47
CA ARG A 23 11.43 14.67 10.97
C ARG A 23 11.40 14.28 9.50
N ARG A 24 12.27 14.91 8.69
CA ARG A 24 12.39 14.61 7.25
C ARG A 24 12.83 13.17 7.00
N LEU A 25 13.81 12.65 7.74
CA LEU A 25 14.30 11.28 7.60
C LEU A 25 13.21 10.26 7.96
N LEU A 26 12.45 10.49 9.03
CA LEU A 26 11.33 9.63 9.41
C LEU A 26 10.25 9.60 8.33
N LEU A 27 9.85 10.76 7.81
CA LEU A 27 8.83 10.85 6.75
C LEU A 27 9.32 10.21 5.46
N ALA A 28 10.58 10.43 5.06
CA ALA A 28 11.15 9.82 3.86
C ALA A 28 11.15 8.30 3.94
N GLY A 29 11.58 7.73 5.06
CA GLY A 29 11.55 6.28 5.28
C GLY A 29 10.13 5.73 5.21
N LYS A 30 9.14 6.42 5.82
CA LYS A 30 7.74 5.98 5.78
C LYS A 30 7.14 6.05 4.38
N VAL A 31 7.43 7.11 3.62
CA VAL A 31 7.00 7.24 2.21
C VAL A 31 7.60 6.11 1.37
N GLU A 32 8.89 5.82 1.54
CA GLU A 32 9.56 4.70 0.85
C GLU A 32 8.88 3.35 1.15
N ASP A 33 8.59 3.07 2.42
CA ASP A 33 7.89 1.85 2.84
C ASP A 33 6.49 1.73 2.22
N MET A 34 5.73 2.82 2.18
CA MET A 34 4.40 2.85 1.60
C MET A 34 4.43 2.68 0.08
N LEU A 35 5.38 3.30 -0.63
CA LEU A 35 5.57 3.09 -2.07
C LEU A 35 5.95 1.63 -2.37
N ASN A 36 6.82 1.03 -1.56
CA ASN A 36 7.18 -0.38 -1.70
C ASN A 36 6.01 -1.32 -1.41
N THR A 37 5.14 -0.98 -0.45
CA THR A 37 4.01 -1.81 -0.06
C THR A 37 2.82 -1.65 -1.01
N VAL A 38 2.60 -0.49 -1.61
CA VAL A 38 1.45 -0.24 -2.49
C VAL A 38 1.88 -0.32 -3.96
N VAL A 39 2.72 0.59 -4.43
CA VAL A 39 3.04 0.73 -5.87
C VAL A 39 3.78 -0.50 -6.38
N ARG A 40 4.81 -0.94 -5.67
CA ARG A 40 5.59 -2.11 -6.06
C ARG A 40 4.78 -3.40 -6.04
N GLN A 41 3.90 -3.58 -5.06
CA GLN A 41 3.08 -4.80 -4.99
C GLN A 41 1.99 -4.82 -6.07
N ILE A 42 1.47 -3.68 -6.48
CA ILE A 42 0.59 -3.58 -7.66
C ILE A 42 1.36 -3.90 -8.94
N ALA A 43 2.61 -3.43 -9.09
CA ALA A 43 3.45 -3.81 -10.22
C ALA A 43 3.68 -5.32 -10.28
N PHE A 44 3.89 -5.97 -9.14
CA PHE A 44 4.03 -7.42 -9.05
C PHE A 44 2.73 -8.14 -9.44
N HIS A 45 1.59 -7.65 -8.98
CA HIS A 45 0.30 -8.20 -9.38
C HIS A 45 0.04 -8.08 -10.89
N ASN A 46 0.38 -6.95 -11.49
CA ASN A 46 0.27 -6.74 -12.92
C ASN A 46 1.17 -7.70 -13.68
N PHE A 47 2.43 -7.86 -13.23
CA PHE A 47 3.35 -8.83 -13.80
C PHE A 47 2.79 -10.27 -13.75
N GLU A 48 2.29 -10.72 -12.58
CA GLU A 48 1.68 -12.06 -12.48
C GLU A 48 0.51 -12.21 -13.44
N THR A 49 -0.35 -11.20 -13.54
CA THR A 49 -1.53 -11.22 -14.41
C THR A 49 -1.11 -11.36 -15.89
N GLU A 50 -0.20 -10.52 -16.35
CA GLU A 50 0.26 -10.53 -17.74
C GLU A 50 1.04 -11.82 -18.06
N LEU A 51 1.92 -12.25 -17.16
CA LEU A 51 2.67 -13.50 -17.30
C LEU A 51 1.74 -14.70 -17.47
N HIS A 52 0.74 -14.85 -16.58
CA HIS A 52 -0.17 -15.99 -16.64
C HIS A 52 -1.10 -15.93 -17.85
N GLN A 53 -1.52 -14.75 -18.29
CA GLN A 53 -2.27 -14.58 -19.54
C GLN A 53 -1.46 -14.93 -20.78
N ALA A 54 -0.17 -14.57 -20.81
CA ALA A 54 0.74 -14.93 -21.90
C ALA A 54 1.01 -16.44 -21.91
N ARG A 55 1.29 -17.05 -20.77
CA ARG A 55 1.52 -18.49 -20.62
C ARG A 55 0.30 -19.36 -20.96
N ALA A 56 -0.90 -18.84 -20.80
CA ALA A 56 -2.11 -19.55 -21.24
C ALA A 56 -2.19 -19.71 -22.77
N LYS A 57 -1.45 -18.90 -23.53
CA LYS A 57 -1.42 -18.92 -25.00
C LYS A 57 -0.25 -19.73 -25.56
N ALA A 58 0.92 -19.66 -24.90
CA ALA A 58 2.15 -20.32 -25.35
C ALA A 58 3.12 -20.50 -24.18
N GLU A 59 4.09 -21.41 -24.36
CA GLU A 59 5.27 -21.49 -23.51
C GLU A 59 6.13 -20.23 -23.71
N LEU A 60 6.68 -19.70 -22.61
CA LEU A 60 7.53 -18.51 -22.62
C LEU A 60 8.96 -18.86 -22.21
N THR A 61 9.91 -18.25 -22.89
CA THR A 61 11.33 -18.24 -22.51
C THR A 61 11.57 -17.32 -21.31
N ALA A 62 12.70 -17.48 -20.62
CA ALA A 62 13.09 -16.60 -19.51
C ALA A 62 13.25 -15.13 -19.96
N ASP A 63 13.68 -14.89 -21.21
CA ASP A 63 13.81 -13.54 -21.75
C ASP A 63 12.45 -12.90 -21.98
N GLU A 64 11.47 -13.62 -22.52
CA GLU A 64 10.09 -13.12 -22.70
C GLU A 64 9.42 -12.82 -21.35
N ILE A 65 9.65 -13.64 -20.33
CA ILE A 65 9.19 -13.37 -18.96
C ILE A 65 9.85 -12.09 -18.41
N SER A 66 11.15 -11.94 -18.66
CA SER A 66 11.89 -10.74 -18.22
C SER A 66 11.43 -9.48 -18.95
N ASP A 67 10.99 -9.57 -20.20
CA ASP A 67 10.41 -8.43 -20.93
C ASP A 67 9.09 -7.99 -20.31
N ILE A 68 8.17 -8.91 -19.98
CA ILE A 68 6.92 -8.62 -19.26
C ILE A 68 7.24 -7.97 -17.91
N TRP A 69 8.23 -8.52 -17.18
CA TRP A 69 8.68 -7.95 -15.91
C TRP A 69 9.12 -6.49 -16.06
N MET A 70 10.04 -6.23 -17.00
CA MET A 70 10.59 -4.88 -17.21
C MET A 70 9.52 -3.88 -17.62
N GLU A 71 8.56 -4.28 -18.45
CA GLU A 71 7.45 -3.43 -18.89
C GLU A 71 6.57 -3.02 -17.70
N THR A 72 6.12 -4.00 -16.92
CA THR A 72 5.24 -3.74 -15.76
C THR A 72 5.93 -2.91 -14.66
N GLN A 73 7.25 -3.17 -14.42
CA GLN A 73 8.01 -2.37 -13.45
C GLN A 73 8.21 -0.92 -13.93
N ARG A 74 8.56 -0.71 -15.19
CA ARG A 74 8.73 0.64 -15.76
C ARG A 74 7.43 1.44 -15.73
N ALA A 75 6.31 0.80 -16.04
CA ALA A 75 5.00 1.43 -15.99
C ALA A 75 4.63 1.90 -14.56
N ALA A 76 4.97 1.11 -13.54
CA ALA A 76 4.67 1.43 -12.15
C ALA A 76 5.64 2.44 -11.52
N LEU A 77 6.94 2.30 -11.79
CA LEU A 77 7.99 3.14 -11.20
C LEU A 77 8.14 4.50 -11.88
N GLY A 78 7.63 4.62 -13.11
CA GLY A 78 7.71 5.85 -13.89
C GLY A 78 9.13 6.19 -14.38
N PRO A 79 9.27 7.32 -15.09
CA PRO A 79 10.52 7.68 -15.78
C PRO A 79 11.65 8.15 -14.85
N ALA A 80 11.34 8.46 -13.60
CA ALA A 80 12.33 8.92 -12.63
C ALA A 80 13.28 7.81 -12.18
N ILE A 81 12.83 6.54 -12.24
CA ILE A 81 13.60 5.37 -11.84
C ILE A 81 14.10 4.62 -13.07
N LYS A 82 15.42 4.52 -13.19
CA LYS A 82 16.06 3.80 -14.29
C LYS A 82 16.38 2.37 -13.85
N THR A 83 15.81 1.40 -14.53
CA THR A 83 16.12 -0.02 -14.36
C THR A 83 17.11 -0.49 -15.43
N GLY A 84 18.22 -1.05 -15.01
CA GLY A 84 19.24 -1.65 -15.90
C GLY A 84 18.92 -3.11 -16.26
N ASP A 85 19.80 -3.72 -17.05
CA ASP A 85 19.65 -5.13 -17.48
C ASP A 85 19.79 -6.11 -16.31
N ASP A 86 20.48 -5.75 -15.27
CA ASP A 86 20.59 -6.47 -14.00
C ASP A 86 19.24 -6.63 -13.27
N TYR A 87 18.28 -5.78 -13.57
CA TYR A 87 16.93 -5.87 -13.02
C TYR A 87 16.03 -6.89 -13.73
N ARG A 88 16.41 -7.33 -14.95
CA ARG A 88 15.61 -8.27 -15.77
C ARG A 88 15.31 -9.61 -15.08
N PRO A 89 16.25 -10.29 -14.40
CA PRO A 89 15.98 -11.59 -13.77
C PRO A 89 15.38 -11.50 -12.36
N ILE A 90 15.13 -10.29 -11.82
CA ILE A 90 14.72 -10.09 -10.42
C ILE A 90 13.35 -10.72 -10.11
N TRP A 91 12.47 -10.93 -11.10
CA TRP A 91 11.23 -11.66 -10.92
C TRP A 91 11.44 -13.04 -10.30
N GLY A 92 12.55 -13.70 -10.62
CA GLY A 92 12.91 -15.02 -10.06
C GLY A 92 13.24 -14.99 -8.55
N TYR A 93 13.50 -13.82 -7.99
CA TYR A 93 13.76 -13.62 -6.56
C TYR A 93 12.50 -13.43 -5.73
N VAL A 94 11.34 -13.22 -6.37
CA VAL A 94 10.07 -12.99 -5.66
C VAL A 94 9.39 -14.34 -5.37
N PRO A 95 9.49 -14.87 -4.15
CA PRO A 95 9.00 -16.22 -3.84
C PRO A 95 7.48 -16.33 -3.97
N HIS A 96 6.76 -15.23 -3.87
CA HIS A 96 5.30 -15.21 -3.99
C HIS A 96 4.82 -15.69 -5.36
N PHE A 97 5.55 -15.38 -6.44
CA PHE A 97 5.16 -15.81 -7.79
C PHE A 97 5.18 -17.33 -7.98
N ILE A 98 5.91 -18.04 -7.10
CA ILE A 98 6.08 -19.51 -7.17
C ILE A 98 5.23 -20.19 -6.08
N HIS A 99 5.31 -19.71 -4.84
CA HIS A 99 4.74 -20.40 -3.69
C HIS A 99 3.33 -19.95 -3.32
N THR A 100 2.96 -18.71 -3.65
CA THR A 100 1.66 -18.10 -3.32
C THR A 100 1.19 -17.19 -4.46
N PRO A 101 0.94 -17.74 -5.67
CA PRO A 101 0.54 -16.95 -6.83
C PRO A 101 -0.68 -16.07 -6.54
N PHE A 102 -0.68 -14.87 -7.11
CA PHE A 102 -1.75 -13.88 -6.98
C PHE A 102 -2.03 -13.38 -5.55
N TYR A 103 -1.09 -13.56 -4.62
CA TYR A 103 -1.26 -13.07 -3.25
C TYR A 103 -0.80 -11.63 -3.06
N VAL A 104 0.15 -11.14 -3.88
CA VAL A 104 0.85 -9.86 -3.64
C VAL A 104 -0.06 -8.64 -3.56
N TYR A 105 -1.21 -8.63 -4.24
CA TYR A 105 -2.19 -7.55 -4.14
C TYR A 105 -2.70 -7.33 -2.70
N ALA A 106 -2.67 -8.36 -1.87
CA ALA A 106 -3.17 -8.30 -0.50
C ALA A 106 -2.38 -7.32 0.37
N TYR A 107 -1.11 -7.10 0.05
CA TYR A 107 -0.29 -6.09 0.74
C TYR A 107 -0.78 -4.67 0.45
N ALA A 108 -0.97 -4.34 -0.84
CA ALA A 108 -1.51 -3.05 -1.23
C ALA A 108 -2.94 -2.84 -0.72
N PHE A 109 -3.78 -3.88 -0.77
CA PHE A 109 -5.13 -3.84 -0.20
C PHE A 109 -5.10 -3.52 1.29
N GLY A 110 -4.27 -4.23 2.06
CA GLY A 110 -4.17 -4.05 3.51
C GLY A 110 -3.67 -2.67 3.89
N ASP A 111 -2.67 -2.15 3.18
CA ASP A 111 -2.11 -0.82 3.43
C ASP A 111 -3.13 0.28 3.08
N CYS A 112 -3.75 0.22 1.90
CA CYS A 112 -4.80 1.18 1.51
C CYS A 112 -6.01 1.16 2.46
N LEU A 113 -6.40 -0.03 2.96
CA LEU A 113 -7.44 -0.15 3.98
C LEU A 113 -7.06 0.58 5.27
N VAL A 114 -5.84 0.36 5.75
CA VAL A 114 -5.36 1.03 6.97
C VAL A 114 -5.28 2.54 6.78
N ASN A 115 -4.82 3.00 5.63
CA ASN A 115 -4.73 4.41 5.30
C ASN A 115 -6.11 5.07 5.23
N ALA A 116 -7.11 4.38 4.65
CA ALA A 116 -8.49 4.86 4.64
C ALA A 116 -9.09 4.94 6.06
N LEU A 117 -8.86 3.91 6.89
CA LEU A 117 -9.27 3.94 8.30
C LEU A 117 -8.57 5.04 9.09
N TRP A 118 -7.29 5.29 8.80
CA TRP A 118 -6.54 6.38 9.42
C TRP A 118 -7.14 7.75 9.11
N GLN A 119 -7.46 8.01 7.84
CA GLN A 119 -8.15 9.25 7.47
C GLN A 119 -9.50 9.41 8.18
N LYS A 120 -10.30 8.33 8.26
CA LYS A 120 -11.56 8.36 9.01
C LYS A 120 -11.34 8.66 10.51
N TYR A 121 -10.28 8.11 11.10
CA TYR A 121 -9.89 8.40 12.47
C TYR A 121 -9.51 9.87 12.66
N GLN A 122 -8.70 10.45 11.78
CA GLN A 122 -8.32 11.86 11.83
C GLN A 122 -9.55 12.79 11.72
N LEU A 123 -10.48 12.49 10.82
CA LEU A 123 -11.73 13.22 10.68
C LEU A 123 -12.59 13.11 11.95
N ALA A 124 -12.67 11.93 12.55
CA ALA A 124 -13.39 11.71 13.80
C ALA A 124 -12.77 12.49 14.98
N GLN A 125 -11.43 12.56 15.05
CA GLN A 125 -10.73 13.40 16.03
C GLN A 125 -11.06 14.89 15.86
N ALA A 126 -10.98 15.38 14.62
CA ALA A 126 -11.30 16.78 14.32
C ALA A 126 -12.76 17.15 14.69
N SER A 127 -13.68 16.19 14.55
CA SER A 127 -15.10 16.33 14.89
C SER A 127 -15.42 15.99 16.35
N LYS A 128 -14.42 15.57 17.14
CA LYS A 128 -14.58 15.11 18.53
C LYS A 128 -15.52 13.89 18.68
N THR A 129 -15.54 13.03 17.66
CA THR A 129 -16.33 11.78 17.60
C THR A 129 -15.44 10.53 17.55
N ASP A 130 -14.16 10.67 17.88
CA ASP A 130 -13.15 9.60 17.87
C ASP A 130 -13.51 8.41 18.76
N HIS A 131 -14.28 8.63 19.83
CA HIS A 131 -14.81 7.54 20.67
C HIS A 131 -15.69 6.56 19.88
N LEU A 132 -16.51 7.05 18.93
CA LEU A 132 -17.33 6.20 18.05
C LEU A 132 -16.46 5.40 17.08
N PHE A 133 -15.46 6.05 16.49
CA PHE A 133 -14.50 5.37 15.65
C PHE A 133 -13.78 4.25 16.41
N ILE A 134 -13.29 4.54 17.61
CA ILE A 134 -12.57 3.58 18.47
C ILE A 134 -13.46 2.38 18.81
N GLU A 135 -14.73 2.60 19.11
CA GLU A 135 -15.69 1.52 19.37
C GLU A 135 -15.87 0.63 18.14
N ASN A 136 -16.14 1.22 16.98
CA ASN A 136 -16.27 0.50 15.71
C ASN A 136 -14.98 -0.27 15.37
N TYR A 137 -13.82 0.34 15.57
CA TYR A 137 -12.52 -0.30 15.32
C TYR A 137 -12.29 -1.51 16.24
N LYS A 138 -12.62 -1.40 17.52
CA LYS A 138 -12.57 -2.53 18.45
C LYS A 138 -13.52 -3.66 18.06
N ASN A 139 -14.72 -3.32 17.56
CA ASN A 139 -15.68 -4.31 17.07
C ASN A 139 -15.18 -5.00 15.80
N LEU A 140 -14.60 -4.26 14.85
CA LEU A 140 -13.92 -4.81 13.68
C LEU A 140 -12.83 -5.82 14.08
N LEU A 141 -11.99 -5.48 15.05
CA LEU A 141 -10.93 -6.39 15.54
C LEU A 141 -11.49 -7.65 16.23
N LYS A 142 -12.58 -7.50 17.00
CA LYS A 142 -13.26 -8.64 17.66
C LYS A 142 -13.93 -9.58 16.67
N ALA A 143 -14.53 -9.02 15.61
CA ALA A 143 -15.17 -9.81 14.56
C ALA A 143 -14.12 -10.65 13.79
N GLY A 144 -12.87 -10.18 13.68
CA GLY A 144 -11.81 -10.90 12.97
C GLY A 144 -12.22 -11.21 11.53
N GLY A 145 -12.19 -12.49 11.14
CA GLY A 145 -12.58 -12.95 9.80
C GLY A 145 -13.99 -13.52 9.70
N THR A 146 -14.86 -13.29 10.69
CA THR A 146 -16.23 -13.87 10.71
C THR A 146 -17.23 -13.09 9.86
N GLU A 147 -16.93 -11.83 9.56
CA GLU A 147 -17.75 -10.96 8.72
C GLU A 147 -17.07 -10.72 7.36
N ARG A 148 -17.90 -10.53 6.33
CA ARG A 148 -17.41 -10.09 5.03
C ARG A 148 -16.88 -8.65 5.16
N TYR A 149 -15.79 -8.35 4.43
CA TYR A 149 -15.13 -7.04 4.48
C TYR A 149 -16.06 -5.88 4.11
N ASP A 150 -17.01 -6.09 3.18
CA ASP A 150 -17.97 -5.08 2.76
C ASP A 150 -18.95 -4.71 3.89
N VAL A 151 -19.34 -5.68 4.73
CA VAL A 151 -20.17 -5.42 5.92
C VAL A 151 -19.36 -4.70 7.01
N ALA A 152 -18.19 -5.23 7.31
CA ALA A 152 -17.30 -4.69 8.34
C ALA A 152 -16.88 -3.22 8.07
N LEU A 153 -16.69 -2.84 6.81
CA LEU A 153 -16.29 -1.50 6.41
C LEU A 153 -17.44 -0.48 6.41
N GLN A 154 -18.70 -0.91 6.36
CA GLN A 154 -19.86 0.00 6.42
C GLN A 154 -19.92 0.82 7.71
N HIS A 155 -19.41 0.28 8.82
CA HIS A 155 -19.33 1.00 10.11
C HIS A 155 -18.41 2.24 10.08
N PHE A 156 -17.61 2.37 9.01
CA PHE A 156 -16.70 3.49 8.78
C PHE A 156 -17.09 4.34 7.56
N ASP A 157 -18.27 4.09 6.96
CA ASP A 157 -18.67 4.66 5.67
C ASP A 157 -17.62 4.42 4.59
N LEU A 158 -17.07 3.21 4.52
CA LEU A 158 -16.08 2.77 3.55
C LEU A 158 -16.66 1.66 2.68
N ASP A 159 -16.41 1.75 1.38
CA ASP A 159 -16.82 0.76 0.39
C ASP A 159 -15.65 0.45 -0.55
N ALA A 160 -14.98 -0.69 -0.33
CA ALA A 160 -13.83 -1.10 -1.12
C ALA A 160 -14.16 -1.45 -2.58
N SER A 161 -15.44 -1.53 -2.95
CA SER A 161 -15.87 -1.67 -4.34
C SER A 161 -15.83 -0.35 -5.13
N LYS A 162 -15.65 0.77 -4.45
CA LYS A 162 -15.65 2.12 -5.05
C LYS A 162 -14.22 2.65 -5.22
N PRO A 163 -13.93 3.31 -6.35
CA PRO A 163 -12.63 3.97 -6.55
C PRO A 163 -12.28 4.97 -5.43
N ALA A 164 -13.26 5.66 -4.87
CA ALA A 164 -13.06 6.62 -3.80
C ALA A 164 -12.40 6.02 -2.54
N PHE A 165 -12.64 4.74 -2.24
CA PHE A 165 -11.96 4.05 -1.14
C PHE A 165 -10.44 3.97 -1.38
N TRP A 166 -10.04 3.62 -2.59
CA TRP A 166 -8.63 3.50 -2.96
C TRP A 166 -7.95 4.85 -3.01
N SER A 167 -8.66 5.88 -3.50
CA SER A 167 -8.18 7.27 -3.48
C SER A 167 -7.81 7.74 -2.09
N LEU A 168 -8.63 7.41 -1.05
CA LEU A 168 -8.30 7.76 0.33
C LEU A 168 -6.92 7.21 0.76
N GLY A 169 -6.61 5.97 0.39
CA GLY A 169 -5.31 5.36 0.70
C GLY A 169 -4.16 6.04 -0.03
N LEU A 170 -4.34 6.37 -1.30
CA LEU A 170 -3.32 7.03 -2.13
C LEU A 170 -3.13 8.49 -1.74
N ASP A 171 -4.20 9.22 -1.42
CA ASP A 171 -4.16 10.62 -0.98
C ASP A 171 -3.34 10.76 0.32
N MET A 172 -3.35 9.75 1.18
CA MET A 172 -2.52 9.74 2.36
C MET A 172 -1.03 9.68 2.02
N ILE A 173 -0.64 8.86 1.04
CA ILE A 173 0.76 8.78 0.56
C ILE A 173 1.16 10.13 -0.04
N SER A 174 0.31 10.71 -0.90
CA SER A 174 0.54 12.03 -1.47
C SER A 174 0.69 13.11 -0.41
N GLY A 175 -0.16 13.11 0.61
CA GLY A 175 -0.08 14.06 1.71
C GLY A 175 1.21 13.94 2.53
N MET A 176 1.76 12.73 2.71
CA MET A 176 3.07 12.55 3.34
C MET A 176 4.21 13.03 2.45
N ILE A 177 4.11 12.88 1.14
CA ILE A 177 5.08 13.44 0.18
C ILE A 177 5.07 14.96 0.25
N ASP A 178 3.89 15.59 0.25
CA ASP A 178 3.75 17.03 0.36
C ASP A 178 4.33 17.55 1.69
N GLU A 179 4.08 16.85 2.81
CA GLU A 179 4.66 17.15 4.12
C GLU A 179 6.19 17.07 4.07
N LEU A 180 6.74 16.01 3.46
CA LEU A 180 8.19 15.84 3.28
C LEU A 180 8.81 16.95 2.42
N GLU A 181 8.14 17.35 1.35
CA GLU A 181 8.58 18.44 0.49
C GLU A 181 8.55 19.80 1.19
N GLY A 182 7.60 20.01 2.09
CA GLY A 182 7.48 21.23 2.89
C GLY A 182 8.59 21.40 3.94
N LEU A 183 9.38 20.36 4.23
CA LEU A 183 10.50 20.39 5.17
C LEU A 183 11.86 20.70 4.52
N LYS A 184 11.86 21.28 3.32
CA LYS A 184 13.09 21.70 2.61
C LYS A 184 13.75 22.91 3.25
#